data_2ad93f84f75d25c3e3330b8bcc4c9c3b
#
_entry.id   2ad93f84f75d25c3e3330b8bcc4c9c3b
#
_cell.length_a   1.000
_cell.length_b   1.000
_cell.length_c   1.000
_cell.angle_alpha   90.00
_cell.angle_beta   90.00
_cell.angle_gamma   90.00
#
_symmetry.space_group_name_H-M   'P 1'
#
loop_
_entity.id
_entity.type
_entity.pdbx_description
1 polymer ?
#
loop_
_entity_poly.entity_id
_entity_poly.type
_entity_poly.pdbx_seq_one_letter_code
_entity_poly.pdbx_strand_id
1 'polypeptide(L)' 'MDPGIQLLEIAPGLKNSLMEAGLSIRFILTAGPSEIASILGIESYVAKLIFDAAKKFVQENSLLTDSTPAAAI' A
#
# COMPACT_ATOMS: atom_id res chain seq x y z
N MET A 1 5.51 6.96 -11.76
CA MET A 1 4.26 6.87 -11.08
C MET A 1 3.90 5.42 -10.80
N ASP A 2 3.38 5.17 -9.65
CA ASP A 2 3.04 3.81 -9.27
C ASP A 2 1.55 3.57 -9.46
N PRO A 3 1.16 2.88 -10.49
CA PRO A 3 -0.26 2.67 -10.77
C PRO A 3 -0.97 1.88 -9.67
N GLY A 4 -0.22 1.18 -8.87
CA GLY A 4 -0.82 0.40 -7.79
C GLY A 4 -1.56 1.25 -6.78
N ILE A 5 -1.12 2.48 -6.59
CA ILE A 5 -1.76 3.36 -5.62
C ILE A 5 -3.22 3.59 -6.00
N GLN A 6 -3.50 3.71 -7.27
CA GLN A 6 -4.87 3.95 -7.71
C GLN A 6 -5.75 2.73 -7.55
N LEU A 7 -5.16 1.57 -7.41
CA LEU A 7 -5.91 0.34 -7.26
C LEU A 7 -6.18 -0.01 -5.80
N LEU A 8 -5.64 0.74 -4.88
CA LEU A 8 -5.86 0.46 -3.48
C LEU A 8 -7.31 0.76 -3.09
N GLU A 9 -7.84 -0.04 -2.19
CA GLU A 9 -9.21 0.14 -1.74
C GLU A 9 -9.25 1.12 -0.59
N ILE A 10 -8.98 2.38 -0.89
CA ILE A 10 -8.99 3.42 0.11
C ILE A 10 -9.70 4.64 -0.48
N ALA A 11 -10.02 5.58 0.38
CA ALA A 11 -10.74 6.77 -0.06
C ALA A 11 -9.94 7.54 -1.11
N PRO A 12 -10.60 8.15 -2.08
CA PRO A 12 -9.91 8.90 -3.13
C PRO A 12 -9.01 10.01 -2.58
N GLY A 13 -9.41 10.64 -1.52
CA GLY A 13 -8.58 11.68 -0.91
C GLY A 13 -7.27 11.14 -0.41
N LEU A 14 -7.28 9.91 0.10
CA LEU A 14 -6.06 9.28 0.57
C LEU A 14 -5.17 8.91 -0.60
N LYS A 15 -5.76 8.46 -1.70
CA LYS A 15 -4.98 8.15 -2.89
C LYS A 15 -4.27 9.40 -3.39
N ASN A 16 -4.98 10.52 -3.41
CA ASN A 16 -4.40 11.75 -3.85
C ASN A 16 -3.23 12.17 -2.95
N SER A 17 -3.40 12.01 -1.65
CA SER A 17 -2.35 12.36 -0.72
C SER A 17 -1.10 11.52 -0.97
N LEU A 18 -1.28 10.24 -1.23
CA LEU A 18 -0.16 9.36 -1.51
C LEU A 18 0.54 9.77 -2.80
N MET A 19 -0.23 10.10 -3.81
CA MET A 19 0.35 10.47 -5.09
C MET A 19 1.07 11.80 -5.01
N GLU A 20 0.52 12.75 -4.27
CA GLU A 20 1.16 14.04 -4.11
C GLU A 20 2.46 13.94 -3.32
N ALA A 21 2.50 13.03 -2.39
CA ALA A 21 3.70 12.81 -1.61
C ALA A 21 4.74 11.97 -2.35
N GLY A 22 4.35 11.42 -3.48
CA GLY A 22 5.26 10.60 -4.27
C GLY A 22 5.53 9.23 -3.66
N LEU A 23 4.58 8.72 -2.89
CA LEU A 23 4.77 7.44 -2.25
C LEU A 23 4.37 6.29 -3.16
N SER A 24 5.07 5.17 -3.03
CA SER A 24 4.73 3.98 -3.80
C SER A 24 4.27 2.92 -2.82
N ILE A 25 3.68 1.88 -3.34
CA ILE A 25 3.25 0.77 -2.51
C ILE A 25 4.44 0.14 -1.80
N ARG A 26 5.55 0.01 -2.50
CA ARG A 26 6.75 -0.54 -1.91
C ARG A 26 7.22 0.31 -0.72
N PHE A 27 7.19 1.61 -0.87
CA PHE A 27 7.59 2.50 0.19
C PHE A 27 6.67 2.36 1.39
N ILE A 28 5.37 2.28 1.14
CA ILE A 28 4.38 2.13 2.19
C ILE A 28 4.68 0.88 3.02
N LEU A 29 4.95 -0.22 2.35
CA LEU A 29 5.21 -1.48 3.04
C LEU A 29 6.52 -1.47 3.80
N THR A 30 7.49 -0.76 3.27
CA THR A 30 8.79 -0.70 3.91
C THR A 30 8.77 0.22 5.14
N ALA A 31 8.12 1.35 4.99
CA ALA A 31 8.08 2.34 6.06
C ALA A 31 7.15 1.99 7.20
N GLY A 32 6.02 1.43 6.86
CA GLY A 32 5.03 1.06 7.87
C GLY A 32 4.07 2.20 8.19
N PRO A 33 3.02 1.90 8.93
CA PRO A 33 1.97 2.88 9.21
C PRO A 33 2.45 4.13 9.95
N SER A 34 3.34 3.94 10.90
CA SER A 34 3.83 5.05 11.69
C SER A 34 4.47 6.11 10.84
N GLU A 35 5.33 5.67 9.95
CA GLU A 35 6.04 6.56 9.07
C GLU A 35 5.07 7.24 8.11
N ILE A 36 4.13 6.50 7.58
CA ILE A 36 3.14 7.04 6.67
C ILE A 36 2.33 8.12 7.36
N ALA A 37 1.93 7.88 8.60
CA ALA A 37 1.17 8.85 9.36
C ALA A 37 1.94 10.15 9.50
N SER A 38 3.22 10.04 9.75
CA SER A 38 4.09 11.19 9.92
C SER A 38 4.24 11.96 8.62
N ILE A 39 4.50 11.25 7.54
CA ILE A 39 4.70 11.88 6.24
C ILE A 39 3.46 12.60 5.75
N LEU A 40 2.32 11.96 5.89
CA LEU A 40 1.08 12.53 5.39
C LEU A 40 0.36 13.43 6.39
N GLY A 41 0.80 13.44 7.62
CA GLY A 41 0.16 14.24 8.64
C GLY A 41 -1.23 13.74 8.96
N ILE A 42 -1.43 12.42 8.96
CA ILE A 42 -2.72 11.83 9.23
C ILE A 42 -2.64 10.99 10.52
N GLU A 43 -3.79 10.55 10.96
CA GLU A 43 -3.83 9.76 12.19
C GLU A 43 -3.33 8.37 11.96
N SER A 44 -2.80 7.76 12.99
CA SER A 44 -2.21 6.44 12.88
C SER A 44 -3.17 5.42 12.35
N TYR A 45 -4.40 5.46 12.77
CA TYR A 45 -5.34 4.44 12.32
C TYR A 45 -5.65 4.58 10.84
N VAL A 46 -5.58 5.80 10.32
CA VAL A 46 -5.80 6.02 8.89
C VAL A 46 -4.60 5.47 8.13
N ALA A 47 -3.41 5.72 8.65
CA ALA A 47 -2.20 5.20 8.02
C ALA A 47 -2.21 3.69 8.01
N LYS A 48 -2.76 3.08 9.06
CA LYS A 48 -2.85 1.64 9.12
C LYS A 48 -3.79 1.10 8.05
N LEU A 49 -4.86 1.81 7.77
CA LEU A 49 -5.77 1.41 6.70
C LEU A 49 -5.03 1.41 5.35
N ILE A 50 -4.21 2.41 5.13
CA ILE A 50 -3.44 2.50 3.91
C ILE A 50 -2.45 1.35 3.83
N PHE A 51 -1.78 1.08 4.94
CA PHE A 51 -0.79 0.02 5.00
C PHE A 51 -1.44 -1.33 4.73
N ASP A 52 -2.59 -1.58 5.35
CA ASP A 52 -3.31 -2.84 5.17
C ASP A 52 -3.77 -3.01 3.74
N ALA A 53 -4.25 -1.93 3.13
CA ALA A 53 -4.68 -1.97 1.74
C ALA A 53 -3.50 -2.30 0.81
N ALA A 54 -2.35 -1.71 1.08
CA ALA A 54 -1.17 -1.96 0.27
C ALA A 54 -0.71 -3.41 0.44
N LYS A 55 -0.76 -3.91 1.67
CA LYS A 55 -0.38 -5.27 1.94
C LYS A 55 -1.28 -6.24 1.21
N LYS A 56 -2.57 -5.99 1.27
CA LYS A 56 -3.54 -6.85 0.60
C LYS A 56 -3.32 -6.82 -0.90
N PHE A 57 -3.07 -5.65 -1.45
CA PHE A 57 -2.85 -5.51 -2.87
C PHE A 57 -1.67 -6.35 -3.32
N VAL A 58 -0.58 -6.27 -2.60
CA VAL A 58 0.63 -7.02 -2.94
C VAL A 58 0.39 -8.52 -2.78
N GLN A 59 -0.32 -8.92 -1.75
CA GLN A 59 -0.60 -10.33 -1.55
C GLN A 59 -1.43 -10.89 -2.69
N GLU A 60 -2.42 -10.17 -3.13
CA GLU A 60 -3.26 -10.62 -4.22
C GLU A 60 -2.51 -10.69 -5.54
N ASN A 61 -1.63 -9.76 -5.75
CA ASN A 61 -0.87 -9.76 -6.99
C ASN A 61 0.26 -10.77 -6.96
N SER A 62 0.82 -10.99 -5.80
CA SER A 62 1.86 -11.98 -5.67
C SER A 62 1.34 -13.36 -5.94
N LEU A 63 0.12 -13.62 -5.55
CA LEU A 63 -0.45 -14.91 -5.80
C LEU A 63 -0.47 -15.24 -7.27
N LEU A 64 -0.63 -14.22 -8.07
CA LEU A 64 -0.66 -14.44 -9.48
C LEU A 64 0.69 -14.82 -10.02
N THR A 65 1.72 -14.26 -9.49
CA THR A 65 3.02 -14.51 -10.00
C THR A 65 3.70 -15.63 -9.30
N ASP A 66 3.43 -15.75 -8.05
CA ASP A 66 4.17 -16.63 -7.27
C ASP A 66 3.60 -17.89 -6.94
N SER A 67 2.43 -18.05 -7.26
CA SER A 67 1.75 -19.20 -6.89
C SER A 67 2.50 -20.43 -7.14
N THR A 68 3.18 -20.36 -8.09
CA THR A 68 3.90 -21.46 -8.42
C THR A 68 4.61 -22.11 -7.39
N PRO A 69 5.48 -21.53 -7.01
CA PRO A 69 6.40 -22.12 -6.18
C PRO A 69 5.77 -22.77 -5.07
N ALA A 70 5.24 -22.02 -4.51
CA ALA A 70 4.70 -22.44 -3.35
C ALA A 70 4.08 -23.65 -3.57
N ALA A 71 3.20 -23.51 -4.23
CA ALA A 71 2.44 -24.58 -4.40
C ALA A 71 3.32 -25.66 -4.60
N ALA A 72 4.00 -25.41 -5.40
CA ALA A 72 4.79 -26.38 -5.71
C ALA A 72 5.08 -27.23 -4.64
N ILE A 73 5.07 -26.98 -3.94
CA ILE A 73 5.42 -27.77 -3.07
C ILE A 73 5.06 -28.69 -2.97
#